data_18075e281d6d8612a0e6d02a0f5c553d
#
_entry.id   18075e281d6d8612a0e6d02a0f5c553d
#
_cell.length_a   1.000
_cell.length_b   1.000
_cell.length_c   1.000
_cell.angle_alpha   90.00
_cell.angle_beta   90.00
_cell.angle_gamma   90.00
#
_symmetry.space_group_name_H-M   'P 1'
#
loop_
_entity.id
_entity.type
_entity.pdbx_description
1 polymer ?
#
loop_
_entity_poly.entity_id
_entity_poly.type
_entity_poly.pdbx_seq_one_letter_code
_entity_poly.pdbx_strand_id
1 'polypeptide(L)'
;QAEDELSESDKDQKEIIEESDTTEEDRVAAIDTSITLGAGSRIAVVSKATDGEYWKLVRQGMEDAVKDINKAYEFSSDDEISMTFEGPSDEQDIETQVNTLDAVIAENPTVLCMSAGDIESCQAQLEASSENGIPVVVFDSNVSDDELVAAFRGTDNAYVGKLVAE
;
A
#
# COMPACT_ATOMS: atom_id res chain seq x y z
N GLN A 1 8.67 -36.13 -32.31
CA GLN A 1 8.41 -35.57 -31.00
C GLN A 1 9.19 -34.27 -30.95
N ALA A 2 8.52 -33.15 -31.20
CA ALA A 2 9.02 -31.85 -30.90
C ALA A 2 8.36 -31.48 -29.56
N GLU A 3 9.13 -31.37 -28.50
CA GLU A 3 8.73 -30.74 -27.25
C GLU A 3 8.66 -29.25 -27.55
N ASP A 4 7.45 -28.71 -27.49
CA ASP A 4 7.16 -27.28 -27.61
C ASP A 4 7.72 -26.62 -26.34
N GLU A 5 8.96 -26.09 -26.41
CA GLU A 5 9.49 -25.23 -25.35
C GLU A 5 8.71 -23.91 -25.40
N LEU A 6 7.85 -23.68 -24.40
CA LEU A 6 7.21 -22.40 -24.19
C LEU A 6 8.24 -21.28 -24.17
N SER A 7 7.98 -20.17 -24.86
CA SER A 7 8.84 -18.99 -24.85
C SER A 7 8.92 -18.40 -23.42
N GLU A 8 9.96 -17.64 -23.11
CA GLU A 8 10.08 -16.93 -21.83
C GLU A 8 8.85 -16.04 -21.58
N SER A 9 8.31 -15.40 -22.62
CA SER A 9 7.07 -14.60 -22.55
C SER A 9 5.85 -15.44 -22.15
N ASP A 10 5.75 -16.70 -22.60
CA ASP A 10 4.63 -17.59 -22.23
C ASP A 10 4.76 -18.09 -20.78
N LYS A 11 5.99 -18.21 -20.28
CA LYS A 11 6.27 -18.56 -18.88
C LYS A 11 5.89 -17.40 -17.95
N ASP A 12 6.27 -16.17 -18.31
CA ASP A 12 5.94 -14.96 -17.55
C ASP A 12 4.42 -14.71 -17.52
N GLN A 13 3.71 -14.91 -18.65
CA GLN A 13 2.25 -14.82 -18.68
C GLN A 13 1.56 -15.91 -17.85
N LYS A 14 2.14 -17.10 -17.80
CA LYS A 14 1.60 -18.18 -16.98
C LYS A 14 1.80 -17.93 -15.49
N GLU A 15 2.94 -17.34 -15.10
CA GLU A 15 3.24 -16.94 -13.73
C GLU A 15 2.29 -15.83 -13.26
N ILE A 16 1.99 -14.83 -14.10
CA ILE A 16 1.00 -13.77 -13.81
C ILE A 16 -0.43 -14.34 -13.67
N ILE A 17 -0.79 -15.34 -14.46
CA ILE A 17 -2.13 -15.98 -14.39
C ILE A 17 -2.22 -16.87 -13.13
N GLU A 18 -1.14 -17.54 -12.72
CA GLU A 18 -1.11 -18.34 -11.50
C GLU A 18 -1.20 -17.45 -10.24
N GLU A 19 -0.65 -16.23 -10.27
CA GLU A 19 -0.77 -15.26 -9.17
C GLU A 19 -2.20 -14.73 -8.99
N SER A 20 -3.02 -14.70 -10.06
CA SER A 20 -4.43 -14.29 -10.00
C SER A 20 -5.37 -15.33 -9.37
N ASP A 21 -4.91 -16.55 -9.17
CA ASP A 21 -5.68 -17.67 -8.61
C ASP A 21 -5.36 -17.95 -7.12
N THR A 22 -4.56 -17.09 -6.48
CA THR A 22 -4.15 -17.22 -5.07
C THR A 22 -5.38 -17.09 -4.15
N THR A 23 -5.69 -18.16 -3.42
CA THR A 23 -6.82 -18.17 -2.49
C THR A 23 -6.54 -17.36 -1.22
N GLU A 24 -7.58 -17.01 -0.46
CA GLU A 24 -7.39 -16.38 0.87
C GLU A 24 -6.53 -17.26 1.79
N GLU A 25 -6.71 -18.58 1.74
CA GLU A 25 -5.93 -19.51 2.56
C GLU A 25 -4.43 -19.46 2.21
N ASP A 26 -4.10 -19.37 0.91
CA ASP A 26 -2.72 -19.25 0.46
C ASP A 26 -2.10 -17.91 0.90
N ARG A 27 -2.84 -16.80 0.79
CA ARG A 27 -2.37 -15.49 1.24
C ARG A 27 -2.12 -15.46 2.74
N VAL A 28 -3.04 -15.98 3.53
CA VAL A 28 -2.90 -16.08 4.99
C VAL A 28 -1.70 -16.95 5.38
N ALA A 29 -1.51 -18.09 4.70
CA ALA A 29 -0.39 -19.00 4.96
C ALA A 29 0.98 -18.39 4.58
N ALA A 30 1.01 -17.44 3.64
CA ALA A 30 2.23 -16.74 3.22
C ALA A 30 2.70 -15.66 4.21
N ILE A 31 1.87 -15.27 5.19
CA ILE A 31 2.21 -14.24 6.17
C ILE A 31 3.18 -14.81 7.21
N ASP A 32 4.34 -14.15 7.36
CA ASP A 32 5.34 -14.50 8.36
C ASP A 32 4.92 -14.06 9.76
N THR A 33 4.31 -14.94 10.52
CA THR A 33 3.88 -14.68 11.89
C THR A 33 5.01 -14.75 12.94
N SER A 34 6.27 -14.99 12.53
CA SER A 34 7.42 -14.84 13.42
C SER A 34 7.74 -13.38 13.75
N ILE A 35 7.25 -12.45 12.95
CA ILE A 35 7.34 -11.00 13.20
C ILE A 35 6.31 -10.62 14.24
N THR A 36 6.75 -9.94 15.31
CA THR A 36 5.81 -9.47 16.34
C THR A 36 5.06 -8.23 15.85
N LEU A 37 3.74 -8.31 15.75
CA LEU A 37 2.87 -7.17 15.48
C LEU A 37 2.18 -6.73 16.79
N GLY A 38 2.01 -5.42 16.94
CA GLY A 38 1.25 -4.86 18.06
C GLY A 38 -0.25 -5.11 17.87
N ALA A 39 -0.87 -5.81 18.82
CA ALA A 39 -2.32 -5.95 18.85
C ALA A 39 -3.01 -4.58 18.92
N GLY A 40 -4.15 -4.43 18.27
CA GLY A 40 -4.91 -3.17 18.21
C GLY A 40 -4.22 -2.06 17.42
N SER A 41 -3.19 -2.38 16.63
CA SER A 41 -2.50 -1.39 15.80
C SER A 41 -3.44 -0.74 14.79
N ARG A 42 -3.23 0.56 14.53
CA ARG A 42 -4.01 1.32 13.56
C ARG A 42 -3.16 1.72 12.36
N ILE A 43 -3.58 1.28 11.18
CA ILE A 43 -3.02 1.70 9.90
C ILE A 43 -3.87 2.84 9.38
N ALA A 44 -3.27 4.01 9.19
CA ALA A 44 -3.94 5.12 8.55
C ALA A 44 -3.47 5.24 7.11
N VAL A 45 -4.40 5.23 6.15
CA VAL A 45 -4.08 5.39 4.73
C VAL A 45 -4.62 6.72 4.24
N VAL A 46 -3.75 7.57 3.69
CA VAL A 46 -4.11 8.81 3.02
C VAL A 46 -3.70 8.71 1.56
N SER A 47 -4.68 8.46 0.68
CA SER A 47 -4.43 8.39 -0.76
C SER A 47 -4.54 9.76 -1.41
N LYS A 48 -3.98 9.91 -2.61
CA LYS A 48 -4.11 11.14 -3.41
C LYS A 48 -5.51 11.29 -4.02
N ALA A 49 -6.31 10.21 -4.06
CA ALA A 49 -7.74 10.27 -4.35
C ALA A 49 -8.48 9.08 -3.72
N THR A 50 -9.79 9.23 -3.52
CA THR A 50 -10.67 8.17 -3.02
C THR A 50 -11.69 7.72 -4.06
N ASP A 51 -11.95 8.52 -5.08
CA ASP A 51 -12.87 8.21 -6.17
C ASP A 51 -12.16 7.52 -7.34
N GLY A 52 -12.94 6.82 -8.15
CA GLY A 52 -12.46 6.07 -9.31
C GLY A 52 -12.25 4.58 -9.04
N GLU A 53 -12.30 3.78 -10.11
CA GLU A 53 -12.19 2.32 -10.01
C GLU A 53 -10.81 1.87 -9.48
N TYR A 54 -9.73 2.55 -9.89
CA TYR A 54 -8.38 2.25 -9.44
C TYR A 54 -8.26 2.36 -7.92
N TRP A 55 -8.69 3.48 -7.34
CA TRP A 55 -8.58 3.73 -5.90
C TRP A 55 -9.48 2.81 -5.06
N LYS A 56 -10.64 2.42 -5.61
CA LYS A 56 -11.50 1.41 -4.98
C LYS A 56 -10.83 0.04 -4.92
N LEU A 57 -10.14 -0.36 -5.99
CA LEU A 57 -9.38 -1.62 -6.02
C LEU A 57 -8.18 -1.58 -5.07
N VAL A 58 -7.44 -0.46 -5.02
CA VAL A 58 -6.34 -0.26 -4.07
C VAL A 58 -6.85 -0.40 -2.64
N ARG A 59 -7.93 0.31 -2.29
CA ARG A 59 -8.58 0.22 -0.98
C ARG A 59 -8.99 -1.21 -0.65
N GLN A 60 -9.67 -1.89 -1.58
CA GLN A 60 -10.11 -3.26 -1.37
C GLN A 60 -8.94 -4.20 -1.09
N GLY A 61 -7.85 -4.09 -1.88
CA GLY A 61 -6.65 -4.90 -1.66
C GLY A 61 -6.00 -4.66 -0.29
N MET A 62 -5.97 -3.41 0.18
CA MET A 62 -5.48 -3.09 1.53
C MET A 62 -6.40 -3.63 2.63
N GLU A 63 -7.73 -3.52 2.47
CA GLU A 63 -8.71 -4.08 3.41
C GLU A 63 -8.59 -5.60 3.49
N ASP A 64 -8.39 -6.27 2.36
CA ASP A 64 -8.21 -7.73 2.34
C ASP A 64 -6.88 -8.13 2.98
N ALA A 65 -5.79 -7.40 2.75
CA ALA A 65 -4.52 -7.63 3.41
C ALA A 65 -4.61 -7.50 4.95
N VAL A 66 -5.33 -6.51 5.46
CA VAL A 66 -5.56 -6.34 6.90
C VAL A 66 -6.36 -7.51 7.48
N LYS A 67 -7.39 -8.00 6.77
CA LYS A 67 -8.14 -9.20 7.18
C LYS A 67 -7.25 -10.44 7.21
N ASP A 68 -6.44 -10.63 6.18
CA ASP A 68 -5.53 -11.77 6.09
C ASP A 68 -4.50 -11.74 7.24
N ILE A 69 -3.96 -10.56 7.59
CA ILE A 69 -3.05 -10.37 8.73
C ILE A 69 -3.76 -10.70 10.04
N ASN A 70 -4.94 -10.15 10.30
CA ASN A 70 -5.70 -10.43 11.53
C ASN A 70 -5.99 -11.93 11.67
N LYS A 71 -6.32 -12.61 10.57
CA LYS A 71 -6.54 -14.05 10.54
C LYS A 71 -5.26 -14.85 10.82
N ALA A 72 -4.14 -14.48 10.20
CA ALA A 72 -2.85 -15.15 10.39
C ALA A 72 -2.33 -15.03 11.83
N TYR A 73 -2.53 -13.88 12.46
CA TYR A 73 -2.13 -13.63 13.85
C TYR A 73 -3.19 -14.03 14.88
N GLU A 74 -4.33 -14.55 14.44
CA GLU A 74 -5.47 -14.91 15.29
C GLU A 74 -5.97 -13.75 16.16
N PHE A 75 -5.80 -12.51 15.67
CA PHE A 75 -6.32 -11.31 16.33
C PHE A 75 -7.85 -11.26 16.25
N SER A 76 -8.48 -10.80 17.32
CA SER A 76 -9.93 -10.67 17.39
C SER A 76 -10.35 -9.55 18.35
N SER A 77 -11.51 -8.95 18.09
CA SER A 77 -12.05 -7.87 18.91
C SER A 77 -11.10 -6.67 19.05
N ASP A 78 -10.70 -6.32 20.26
CA ASP A 78 -9.85 -5.17 20.55
C ASP A 78 -8.38 -5.35 20.10
N ASP A 79 -7.98 -6.59 19.80
CA ASP A 79 -6.64 -6.93 19.31
C ASP A 79 -6.51 -6.80 17.79
N GLU A 80 -7.61 -6.68 17.06
CA GLU A 80 -7.58 -6.55 15.59
C GLU A 80 -6.84 -5.31 15.16
N ILE A 81 -5.99 -5.48 14.14
CA ILE A 81 -5.42 -4.35 13.39
C ILE A 81 -6.55 -3.70 12.61
N SER A 82 -6.69 -2.39 12.75
CA SER A 82 -7.68 -1.59 12.04
C SER A 82 -7.03 -0.73 10.94
N MET A 83 -7.82 -0.37 9.94
CA MET A 83 -7.38 0.52 8.87
C MET A 83 -8.42 1.59 8.57
N THR A 84 -7.97 2.83 8.38
CA THR A 84 -8.76 3.91 7.74
C THR A 84 -8.22 4.19 6.35
N PHE A 85 -9.08 4.61 5.42
CA PHE A 85 -8.70 5.00 4.06
C PHE A 85 -9.37 6.32 3.73
N GLU A 86 -8.57 7.38 3.68
CA GLU A 86 -9.00 8.77 3.59
C GLU A 86 -8.25 9.50 2.47
N GLY A 87 -8.72 10.68 2.10
CA GLY A 87 -8.11 11.53 1.09
C GLY A 87 -9.13 12.35 0.33
N PRO A 88 -8.71 13.20 -0.60
CA PRO A 88 -9.59 13.96 -1.47
C PRO A 88 -10.35 13.04 -2.44
N SER A 89 -11.40 13.53 -3.05
CA SER A 89 -12.08 12.82 -4.13
C SER A 89 -11.32 12.90 -5.46
N ASP A 90 -10.49 13.94 -5.63
CA ASP A 90 -9.75 14.25 -6.85
C ASP A 90 -8.25 14.39 -6.56
N GLU A 91 -7.39 13.78 -7.41
CA GLU A 91 -5.92 13.79 -7.27
C GLU A 91 -5.29 15.19 -7.32
N GLN A 92 -6.01 16.19 -7.83
CA GLN A 92 -5.53 17.57 -7.94
C GLN A 92 -5.86 18.42 -6.70
N ASP A 93 -6.67 17.89 -5.77
CA ASP A 93 -7.02 18.57 -4.53
C ASP A 93 -5.95 18.34 -3.46
N ILE A 94 -4.78 18.93 -3.68
CA ILE A 94 -3.61 18.82 -2.81
C ILE A 94 -3.89 19.42 -1.43
N GLU A 95 -4.66 20.51 -1.36
CA GLU A 95 -4.99 21.16 -0.09
C GLU A 95 -5.79 20.23 0.84
N THR A 96 -6.79 19.54 0.29
CA THR A 96 -7.55 18.54 1.08
C THR A 96 -6.65 17.38 1.50
N GLN A 97 -5.74 16.93 0.66
CA GLN A 97 -4.81 15.86 1.04
C GLN A 97 -3.91 16.27 2.21
N VAL A 98 -3.30 17.45 2.14
CA VAL A 98 -2.42 17.99 3.21
C VAL A 98 -3.20 18.12 4.52
N ASN A 99 -4.39 18.70 4.49
CA ASN A 99 -5.26 18.83 5.67
C ASN A 99 -5.65 17.46 6.27
N THR A 100 -5.90 16.47 5.40
CA THR A 100 -6.20 15.09 5.85
C THR A 100 -4.99 14.45 6.53
N LEU A 101 -3.79 14.63 5.96
CA LEU A 101 -2.54 14.16 6.57
C LEU A 101 -2.32 14.79 7.95
N ASP A 102 -2.50 16.11 8.09
CA ASP A 102 -2.38 16.80 9.39
C ASP A 102 -3.34 16.21 10.43
N ALA A 103 -4.61 15.99 10.05
CA ALA A 103 -5.61 15.41 10.93
C ALA A 103 -5.24 13.98 11.37
N VAL A 104 -4.84 13.15 10.43
CA VAL A 104 -4.48 11.74 10.65
C VAL A 104 -3.22 11.61 11.52
N ILE A 105 -2.19 12.44 11.28
CA ILE A 105 -0.97 12.46 12.09
C ILE A 105 -1.27 12.87 13.54
N ALA A 106 -2.16 13.84 13.73
CA ALA A 106 -2.59 14.27 15.07
C ALA A 106 -3.28 13.16 15.87
N GLU A 107 -3.86 12.16 15.21
CA GLU A 107 -4.45 10.98 15.84
C GLU A 107 -3.43 9.91 16.23
N ASN A 108 -2.17 10.09 15.88
CA ASN A 108 -1.04 9.23 16.21
C ASN A 108 -1.26 7.74 15.82
N PRO A 109 -1.42 7.41 14.53
CA PRO A 109 -1.55 6.04 14.06
C PRO A 109 -0.25 5.25 14.29
N THR A 110 -0.35 3.92 14.29
CA THR A 110 0.82 3.03 14.39
C THR A 110 1.71 3.13 13.15
N VAL A 111 1.09 3.34 11.98
CA VAL A 111 1.75 3.54 10.69
C VAL A 111 0.89 4.43 9.81
N LEU A 112 1.52 5.31 9.05
CA LEU A 112 0.90 6.10 7.99
C LEU A 112 1.29 5.52 6.64
N CYS A 113 0.29 5.15 5.83
CA CYS A 113 0.48 4.81 4.42
C CYS A 113 -0.04 5.97 3.57
N MET A 114 0.74 6.45 2.60
CA MET A 114 0.30 7.56 1.77
C MET A 114 0.74 7.42 0.30
N SER A 115 -0.05 8.00 -0.61
CA SER A 115 0.35 8.26 -1.98
C SER A 115 0.28 9.77 -2.24
N ALA A 116 1.39 10.39 -2.63
CA ALA A 116 1.43 11.84 -2.79
C ALA A 116 0.73 12.29 -4.08
N GLY A 117 -0.17 13.26 -3.98
CA GLY A 117 -0.74 13.97 -5.13
C GLY A 117 0.28 14.90 -5.78
N ASP A 118 1.16 15.48 -4.96
CA ASP A 118 2.31 16.26 -5.38
C ASP A 118 3.52 15.89 -4.51
N ILE A 119 4.69 15.69 -5.15
CA ILE A 119 5.88 15.12 -4.51
C ILE A 119 6.53 16.03 -3.45
N GLU A 120 6.28 17.33 -3.49
CA GLU A 120 6.89 18.32 -2.57
C GLU A 120 5.90 18.82 -1.53
N SER A 121 4.60 18.77 -1.81
CA SER A 121 3.56 19.39 -0.99
C SER A 121 3.36 18.75 0.39
N CYS A 122 3.82 17.52 0.58
CA CYS A 122 3.64 16.75 1.83
C CYS A 122 4.89 16.75 2.72
N GLN A 123 5.92 17.55 2.42
CA GLN A 123 7.19 17.53 3.15
C GLN A 123 7.02 17.79 4.66
N ALA A 124 6.24 18.81 5.02
CA ALA A 124 5.99 19.14 6.43
C ALA A 124 5.29 18.02 7.19
N GLN A 125 4.40 17.27 6.52
CA GLN A 125 3.68 16.13 7.08
C GLN A 125 4.60 14.92 7.28
N LEU A 126 5.55 14.70 6.36
CA LEU A 126 6.58 13.67 6.52
C LEU A 126 7.49 13.98 7.72
N GLU A 127 7.94 15.22 7.85
CA GLU A 127 8.73 15.69 8.98
C GLU A 127 7.96 15.52 10.30
N ALA A 128 6.69 15.96 10.35
CA ALA A 128 5.83 15.79 11.51
C ALA A 128 5.61 14.32 11.89
N SER A 129 5.43 13.43 10.91
CA SER A 129 5.32 11.99 11.15
C SER A 129 6.59 11.44 11.77
N SER A 130 7.76 11.81 11.23
CA SER A 130 9.07 11.42 11.75
C SER A 130 9.30 11.92 13.19
N GLU A 131 8.97 13.18 13.48
CA GLU A 131 9.08 13.76 14.83
C GLU A 131 8.18 13.05 15.85
N ASN A 132 7.00 12.59 15.43
CA ASN A 132 6.09 11.83 16.26
C ASN A 132 6.43 10.32 16.32
N GLY A 133 7.47 9.87 15.61
CA GLY A 133 7.86 8.46 15.55
C GLY A 133 6.86 7.57 14.78
N ILE A 134 6.07 8.15 13.89
CA ILE A 134 5.11 7.43 13.03
C ILE A 134 5.85 7.03 11.75
N PRO A 135 6.09 5.73 11.50
CA PRO A 135 6.70 5.28 10.26
C PRO A 135 5.77 5.54 9.07
N VAL A 136 6.34 6.01 7.96
CA VAL A 136 5.59 6.30 6.73
C VAL A 136 5.92 5.26 5.66
N VAL A 137 4.89 4.65 5.10
CA VAL A 137 4.98 3.80 3.90
C VAL A 137 4.34 4.55 2.74
N VAL A 138 5.12 4.78 1.69
CA VAL A 138 4.63 5.46 0.48
C VAL A 138 4.25 4.42 -0.57
N PHE A 139 3.13 4.63 -1.26
CA PHE A 139 2.68 3.74 -2.32
C PHE A 139 2.24 4.53 -3.56
N ASP A 140 2.21 3.87 -4.73
CA ASP A 140 1.86 4.41 -6.04
C ASP A 140 2.77 5.57 -6.48
N SER A 141 2.62 6.75 -5.90
CA SER A 141 3.43 7.95 -6.21
C SER A 141 4.40 8.25 -5.08
N ASN A 142 5.69 8.40 -5.40
CA ASN A 142 6.74 8.70 -4.43
C ASN A 142 6.70 10.15 -3.93
N VAL A 143 7.53 10.47 -2.95
CA VAL A 143 7.77 11.79 -2.38
C VAL A 143 9.18 12.27 -2.70
N SER A 144 9.49 13.56 -2.48
CA SER A 144 10.81 14.12 -2.79
C SER A 144 11.90 13.68 -1.79
N ASP A 145 11.55 13.48 -0.53
CA ASP A 145 12.47 13.09 0.54
C ASP A 145 12.20 11.65 0.98
N ASP A 146 12.96 10.72 0.42
CA ASP A 146 12.86 9.29 0.73
C ASP A 146 13.57 8.88 2.02
N GLU A 147 14.39 9.77 2.63
CA GLU A 147 15.03 9.50 3.92
C GLU A 147 14.00 9.45 5.07
N LEU A 148 12.86 10.12 4.92
CA LEU A 148 11.75 10.11 5.88
C LEU A 148 10.76 8.95 5.66
N VAL A 149 11.00 8.11 4.66
CA VAL A 149 10.10 7.02 4.25
C VAL A 149 10.66 5.67 4.67
N ALA A 150 9.88 4.93 5.45
CA ALA A 150 10.26 3.57 5.88
C ALA A 150 10.25 2.55 4.73
N ALA A 151 9.34 2.70 3.78
CA ALA A 151 9.26 1.86 2.59
C ALA A 151 8.46 2.53 1.47
N PHE A 152 8.81 2.20 0.21
CA PHE A 152 8.04 2.53 -0.97
C PHE A 152 7.50 1.27 -1.66
N ARG A 153 6.28 1.32 -2.14
CA ARG A 153 5.64 0.27 -2.94
C ARG A 153 4.93 0.89 -4.14
N GLY A 154 5.42 0.63 -5.33
CA GLY A 154 4.87 1.17 -6.57
C GLY A 154 5.33 0.37 -7.79
N THR A 155 4.75 0.67 -8.93
CA THR A 155 5.11 0.08 -10.21
C THR A 155 6.39 0.72 -10.75
N ASP A 156 7.34 -0.08 -11.21
CA ASP A 156 8.46 0.42 -12.02
C ASP A 156 7.96 0.78 -13.43
N ASN A 157 7.49 2.03 -13.56
CA ASN A 157 6.93 2.53 -14.81
C ASN A 157 7.96 2.58 -15.96
N ALA A 158 9.25 2.68 -15.65
CA ALA A 158 10.29 2.64 -16.67
C ALA A 158 10.46 1.23 -17.24
N TYR A 159 10.40 0.21 -16.37
CA TYR A 159 10.42 -1.19 -16.78
C TYR A 159 9.18 -1.54 -17.60
N VAL A 160 7.99 -1.18 -17.12
CA VAL A 160 6.73 -1.39 -17.87
C VAL A 160 6.78 -0.69 -19.23
N GLY A 161 7.28 0.54 -19.30
CA GLY A 161 7.45 1.25 -20.59
C GLY A 161 8.36 0.54 -21.57
N LYS A 162 9.42 -0.13 -21.09
CA LYS A 162 10.30 -0.96 -21.93
C LYS A 162 9.57 -2.19 -22.47
N LEU A 163 8.83 -2.91 -21.61
CA LEU A 163 8.08 -4.11 -22.01
C LEU A 163 7.03 -3.81 -23.08
N VAL A 164 6.38 -2.65 -23.01
CA VAL A 164 5.38 -2.24 -24.02
C VAL A 164 6.02 -1.81 -25.35
N ALA A 165 7.28 -1.42 -25.35
CA ALA A 165 8.01 -0.96 -26.54
C ALA A 165 8.68 -2.09 -27.34
N GLU A 166 8.78 -3.29 -26.81
CA GLU A 166 9.30 -4.52 -27.44
C GLU A 166 8.21 -5.28 -28.17
#